data_3de95025179765f4d3b3e40d250f3891
#
_entry.id   3de95025179765f4d3b3e40d250f3891
#
_cell.length_a   1.000
_cell.length_b   1.000
_cell.length_c   1.000
_cell.angle_alpha   90.00
_cell.angle_beta   90.00
_cell.angle_gamma   90.00
#
_symmetry.space_group_name_H-M   'P 1'
#
loop_
_entity.id
_entity.type
_entity.pdbx_description
1 polymer ?
#
loop_
_entity_poly.entity_id
_entity_poly.type
_entity_poly.pdbx_seq_one_letter_code
_entity_poly.pdbx_strand_id
1 'polypeptide(L)'
;TPALIRYLADRRFGIGADQVLMVERARLPGVDFRYRIFNCDGDEVEQCGNGARCFAVFVREEGLTDKTSIRVETMKAVIEPEVRPDGRVTVNMGPARKAPEVLPFVPEGLESGTEGASRIYHAHLSCSDVWFSALSMGNPHAVIRVEDVDAASVAEVGPRMEYFSAFPARVNVGFLQVVSR
;
A
#
# COMPACT_ATOMS: atom_id res chain seq x y z
N THR A 1 18.60 12.90 3.52
CA THR A 1 18.17 13.76 2.39
C THR A 1 17.65 12.90 1.26
N PRO A 2 16.71 13.37 0.40
CA PRO A 2 16.23 12.63 -0.76
C PRO A 2 17.34 12.15 -1.69
N ALA A 3 18.40 12.94 -1.85
CA ALA A 3 19.58 12.56 -2.66
C ALA A 3 20.29 11.33 -2.10
N LEU A 4 20.44 11.21 -0.78
CA LEU A 4 21.04 10.04 -0.13
C LEU A 4 20.15 8.81 -0.32
N ILE A 5 18.83 8.95 -0.18
CA ILE A 5 17.90 7.84 -0.40
C ILE A 5 18.01 7.34 -1.83
N ARG A 6 17.98 8.23 -2.84
CA ARG A 6 18.17 7.85 -4.24
C ARG A 6 19.50 7.13 -4.48
N TYR A 7 20.59 7.62 -3.87
CA TYR A 7 21.88 6.97 -3.97
C TYR A 7 21.87 5.56 -3.36
N LEU A 8 21.35 5.39 -2.15
CA LEU A 8 21.26 4.08 -1.50
C LEU A 8 20.34 3.11 -2.27
N ALA A 9 19.24 3.60 -2.82
CA ALA A 9 18.27 2.80 -3.56
C ALA A 9 18.73 2.45 -4.99
N ASP A 10 19.75 3.14 -5.53
CA ASP A 10 20.26 2.89 -6.88
C ASP A 10 20.81 1.46 -7.00
N ARG A 11 20.30 0.70 -7.99
CA ARG A 11 20.67 -0.71 -8.18
C ARG A 11 22.03 -0.92 -8.83
N ARG A 12 22.66 0.15 -9.35
CA ARG A 12 23.96 0.09 -10.02
C ARG A 12 25.08 0.68 -9.18
N PHE A 13 24.81 1.81 -8.52
CA PHE A 13 25.81 2.58 -7.79
C PHE A 13 25.59 2.60 -6.27
N GLY A 14 24.42 2.14 -5.79
CA GLY A 14 24.06 2.02 -4.39
C GLY A 14 23.91 0.57 -3.94
N ILE A 15 23.10 0.38 -2.89
CA ILE A 15 22.74 -0.95 -2.37
C ILE A 15 21.66 -1.60 -3.27
N GLY A 16 20.75 -0.79 -3.81
CA GLY A 16 19.64 -1.21 -4.66
C GLY A 16 18.43 -1.66 -3.85
N ALA A 17 17.38 -0.86 -3.86
CA ALA A 17 16.14 -1.16 -3.16
C ALA A 17 14.95 -0.43 -3.80
N ASP A 18 13.75 -1.00 -3.69
CA ASP A 18 12.51 -0.31 -4.07
C ASP A 18 12.12 0.72 -3.02
N GLN A 19 12.42 0.43 -1.74
CA GLN A 19 12.14 1.31 -0.60
C GLN A 19 13.26 1.26 0.42
N VAL A 20 13.51 2.37 1.09
CA VAL A 20 14.41 2.51 2.23
C VAL A 20 13.59 2.77 3.48
N LEU A 21 13.80 1.93 4.50
CA LEU A 21 13.11 2.01 5.78
C LEU A 21 14.05 2.59 6.83
N MET A 22 13.57 3.54 7.62
CA MET A 22 14.34 4.13 8.71
C MET A 22 13.66 3.89 10.05
N VAL A 23 14.44 3.41 11.02
CA VAL A 23 14.05 3.28 12.43
C VAL A 23 14.57 4.48 13.19
N GLU A 24 13.67 5.22 13.82
CA GLU A 24 14.01 6.39 14.65
C GLU A 24 13.41 6.24 16.04
N ARG A 25 13.89 7.05 16.99
CA ARG A 25 13.24 7.18 18.30
C ARG A 25 11.85 7.76 18.14
N ALA A 26 10.87 7.19 18.85
CA ALA A 26 9.51 7.73 18.89
C ALA A 26 9.50 9.17 19.43
N ARG A 27 8.61 9.98 18.90
CA ARG A 27 8.33 11.34 19.38
C ARG A 27 7.13 11.38 20.32
N LEU A 28 6.23 10.39 20.17
CA LEU A 28 5.01 10.29 20.96
C LEU A 28 5.25 9.46 22.23
N PRO A 29 4.68 9.85 23.38
CA PRO A 29 4.78 9.06 24.61
C PRO A 29 4.08 7.72 24.47
N GLY A 30 4.67 6.67 25.04
CA GLY A 30 4.11 5.32 25.02
C GLY A 30 4.19 4.62 23.66
N VAL A 31 4.99 5.12 22.75
CA VAL A 31 5.32 4.52 21.44
C VAL A 31 6.78 4.07 21.50
N ASP A 32 7.08 2.91 20.91
CA ASP A 32 8.41 2.30 21.00
C ASP A 32 9.39 2.90 20.01
N PHE A 33 8.95 3.05 18.77
CA PHE A 33 9.77 3.55 17.65
C PHE A 33 8.99 4.48 16.75
N ARG A 34 9.73 5.23 15.93
CA ARG A 34 9.22 5.89 14.75
C ARG A 34 9.75 5.20 13.51
N TYR A 35 8.87 5.00 12.54
CA TYR A 35 9.14 4.33 11.30
C TYR A 35 8.90 5.28 10.13
N ARG A 36 9.90 5.42 9.27
CA ARG A 36 9.82 6.23 8.06
C ARG A 36 10.13 5.38 6.85
N ILE A 37 9.41 5.63 5.77
CA ILE A 37 9.54 4.90 4.51
C ILE A 37 9.82 5.89 3.40
N PHE A 38 10.78 5.57 2.56
CA PHE A 38 11.13 6.37 1.38
C PHE A 38 11.11 5.47 0.15
N ASN A 39 10.49 5.93 -0.92
CA ASN A 39 10.63 5.29 -2.22
C ASN A 39 12.03 5.53 -2.81
N CYS A 40 12.39 4.77 -3.84
CA CYS A 40 13.68 4.89 -4.52
C CYS A 40 13.90 6.26 -5.19
N ASP A 41 12.85 7.04 -5.45
CA ASP A 41 12.91 8.42 -5.94
C ASP A 41 13.27 9.46 -4.85
N GLY A 42 13.33 9.01 -3.59
CA GLY A 42 13.67 9.82 -2.42
C GLY A 42 12.47 10.44 -1.71
N ASP A 43 11.27 10.22 -2.19
CA ASP A 43 10.05 10.75 -1.57
C ASP A 43 9.61 9.89 -0.39
N GLU A 44 9.21 10.55 0.70
CA GLU A 44 8.69 9.87 1.88
C GLU A 44 7.23 9.48 1.66
N VAL A 45 6.89 8.23 1.96
CA VAL A 45 5.54 7.67 1.80
C VAL A 45 4.90 7.34 3.15
N GLU A 46 3.56 7.38 3.17
CA GLU A 46 2.79 7.39 4.41
C GLU A 46 2.75 6.03 5.12
N GLN A 47 2.54 4.96 4.36
CA GLN A 47 2.34 3.62 4.92
C GLN A 47 2.63 2.53 3.87
N CYS A 48 3.29 1.46 4.32
CA CYS A 48 3.49 0.23 3.56
C CYS A 48 3.36 -0.97 4.51
N GLY A 49 2.34 -1.81 4.29
CA GLY A 49 2.11 -2.99 5.13
C GLY A 49 3.26 -4.00 5.06
N ASN A 50 3.91 -4.15 3.90
CA ASN A 50 5.11 -4.98 3.75
C ASN A 50 6.26 -4.40 4.56
N GLY A 51 6.50 -3.09 4.44
CA GLY A 51 7.53 -2.41 5.20
C GLY A 51 7.32 -2.50 6.70
N ALA A 52 6.07 -2.38 7.19
CA ALA A 52 5.76 -2.54 8.62
C ALA A 52 6.11 -3.95 9.14
N ARG A 53 5.94 -4.99 8.31
CA ARG A 53 6.35 -6.36 8.64
C ARG A 53 7.87 -6.50 8.70
N CYS A 54 8.58 -6.02 7.69
CA CYS A 54 10.04 -5.99 7.68
C CYS A 54 10.60 -5.22 8.87
N PHE A 55 10.03 -4.05 9.17
CA PHE A 55 10.41 -3.24 10.33
C PHE A 55 10.30 -4.02 11.64
N ALA A 56 9.16 -4.69 11.89
CA ALA A 56 8.93 -5.41 13.15
C ALA A 56 9.91 -6.58 13.34
N VAL A 57 10.24 -7.29 12.26
CA VAL A 57 11.26 -8.35 12.29
C VAL A 57 12.64 -7.75 12.57
N PHE A 58 13.01 -6.70 11.83
CA PHE A 58 14.31 -6.05 11.92
C PHE A 58 14.62 -5.56 13.35
N VAL A 59 13.71 -4.81 13.97
CA VAL A 59 13.99 -4.26 15.33
C VAL A 59 14.13 -5.35 16.39
N ARG A 60 13.55 -6.53 16.18
CA ARG A 60 13.72 -7.67 17.06
C ARG A 60 15.03 -8.42 16.79
N GLU A 61 15.37 -8.67 15.54
CA GLU A 61 16.62 -9.35 15.15
C GLU A 61 17.85 -8.54 15.56
N GLU A 62 17.77 -7.20 15.44
CA GLU A 62 18.84 -6.30 15.89
C GLU A 62 18.84 -6.06 17.43
N GLY A 63 17.96 -6.75 18.18
CA GLY A 63 17.93 -6.64 19.65
C GLY A 63 17.52 -5.26 20.17
N LEU A 64 16.82 -4.45 19.34
CA LEU A 64 16.34 -3.14 19.75
C LEU A 64 15.11 -3.24 20.67
N THR A 65 14.41 -4.38 20.65
CA THR A 65 13.28 -4.69 21.52
C THR A 65 13.03 -6.20 21.61
N ASP A 66 12.58 -6.66 22.77
CA ASP A 66 12.09 -8.04 22.97
C ASP A 66 10.57 -8.16 22.85
N LYS A 67 9.86 -7.04 22.64
CA LYS A 67 8.41 -7.02 22.51
C LYS A 67 7.94 -7.77 21.27
N THR A 68 6.85 -8.51 21.41
CA THR A 68 6.15 -9.13 20.27
C THR A 68 5.16 -8.16 19.65
N SER A 69 4.48 -7.31 20.43
CA SER A 69 3.65 -6.22 19.96
C SER A 69 4.42 -4.90 20.10
N ILE A 70 4.63 -4.21 18.98
CA ILE A 70 5.52 -3.06 18.88
C ILE A 70 4.72 -1.85 18.43
N ARG A 71 4.62 -0.83 19.26
CA ARG A 71 3.91 0.41 18.92
C ARG A 71 4.81 1.33 18.12
N VAL A 72 4.38 1.68 16.93
CA VAL A 72 5.22 2.38 15.94
C VAL A 72 4.52 3.62 15.41
N GLU A 73 5.15 4.77 15.59
CA GLU A 73 4.74 6.04 14.99
C GLU A 73 5.08 6.03 13.50
N THR A 74 4.09 6.24 12.65
CA THR A 74 4.26 6.50 11.22
C THR A 74 3.99 7.97 10.89
N MET A 75 4.05 8.34 9.62
CA MET A 75 3.74 9.71 9.19
C MET A 75 2.32 10.17 9.59
N LYS A 76 1.33 9.27 9.59
CA LYS A 76 -0.09 9.62 9.80
C LYS A 76 -0.74 8.98 11.02
N ALA A 77 -0.17 7.91 11.55
CA ALA A 77 -0.83 7.12 12.59
C ALA A 77 0.19 6.38 13.48
N VAL A 78 -0.30 5.83 14.57
CA VAL A 78 0.42 4.79 15.32
C VAL A 78 -0.13 3.44 14.88
N ILE A 79 0.74 2.56 14.43
CA ILE A 79 0.43 1.17 14.10
C ILE A 79 1.03 0.24 15.17
N GLU A 80 0.52 -0.97 15.24
CA GLU A 80 0.96 -1.96 16.21
C GLU A 80 1.15 -3.34 15.53
N PRO A 81 2.26 -3.54 14.79
CA PRO A 81 2.63 -4.84 14.27
C PRO A 81 2.92 -5.82 15.40
N GLU A 82 2.44 -7.06 15.24
CA GLU A 82 2.63 -8.16 16.17
C GLU A 82 3.43 -9.28 15.51
N VAL A 83 4.59 -9.61 16.06
CA VAL A 83 5.42 -10.73 15.63
C VAL A 83 4.94 -12.00 16.32
N ARG A 84 4.47 -12.98 15.56
CA ARG A 84 3.94 -14.25 16.03
C ARG A 84 5.06 -15.25 16.33
N PRO A 85 4.77 -16.29 17.15
CA PRO A 85 5.75 -17.34 17.45
C PRO A 85 6.27 -18.10 16.21
N ASP A 86 5.47 -18.13 15.13
CA ASP A 86 5.83 -18.78 13.86
C ASP A 86 6.65 -17.86 12.94
N GLY A 87 7.06 -16.67 13.40
CA GLY A 87 7.83 -15.70 12.67
C GLY A 87 7.00 -14.79 11.72
N ARG A 88 5.71 -15.06 11.55
CA ARG A 88 4.83 -14.18 10.78
C ARG A 88 4.53 -12.89 11.54
N VAL A 89 4.23 -11.82 10.81
CA VAL A 89 3.84 -10.54 11.41
C VAL A 89 2.42 -10.19 11.01
N THR A 90 1.60 -9.94 12.03
CA THR A 90 0.25 -9.40 11.86
C THR A 90 0.32 -7.88 11.94
N VAL A 91 -0.27 -7.20 10.95
CA VAL A 91 -0.41 -5.74 10.95
C VAL A 91 -1.88 -5.40 10.78
N ASN A 92 -2.43 -4.62 11.71
CA ASN A 92 -3.78 -4.06 11.56
C ASN A 92 -3.70 -2.85 10.64
N MET A 93 -4.19 -3.00 9.42
CA MET A 93 -4.22 -1.93 8.41
C MET A 93 -5.45 -1.02 8.54
N GLY A 94 -6.30 -1.27 9.55
CA GLY A 94 -7.58 -0.59 9.71
C GLY A 94 -8.64 -1.07 8.70
N PRO A 95 -9.86 -0.48 8.75
CA PRO A 95 -10.93 -0.82 7.83
C PRO A 95 -10.71 -0.19 6.44
N ALA A 96 -11.07 -0.93 5.40
CA ALA A 96 -11.17 -0.39 4.05
C ALA A 96 -12.25 0.71 4.00
N ARG A 97 -11.90 1.88 3.48
CA ARG A 97 -12.84 2.99 3.29
C ARG A 97 -13.28 3.02 1.83
N LYS A 98 -14.59 2.98 1.58
CA LYS A 98 -15.17 2.87 0.24
C LYS A 98 -15.88 4.15 -0.23
N ALA A 99 -16.03 5.14 0.64
CA ALA A 99 -16.69 6.40 0.30
C ALA A 99 -15.79 7.23 -0.64
N PRO A 100 -16.27 7.68 -1.81
CA PRO A 100 -15.48 8.48 -2.75
C PRO A 100 -14.82 9.71 -2.11
N GLU A 101 -15.48 10.32 -1.13
CA GLU A 101 -15.04 11.54 -0.46
C GLU A 101 -13.73 11.36 0.35
N VAL A 102 -13.37 10.12 0.67
CA VAL A 102 -12.12 9.80 1.40
C VAL A 102 -11.02 9.27 0.48
N LEU A 103 -11.29 9.30 -0.83
CA LEU A 103 -10.37 8.90 -1.88
C LEU A 103 -10.05 10.11 -2.76
N PRO A 104 -8.86 10.27 -3.30
CA PRO A 104 -8.62 11.14 -4.44
C PRO A 104 -9.19 10.49 -5.71
N PHE A 105 -10.53 10.33 -5.76
CA PHE A 105 -11.28 9.66 -6.80
C PHE A 105 -12.49 10.50 -7.21
N VAL A 106 -12.63 10.73 -8.49
CA VAL A 106 -13.66 11.57 -9.14
C VAL A 106 -14.57 10.64 -9.94
N PRO A 107 -15.68 10.15 -9.36
CA PRO A 107 -16.59 9.21 -10.02
C PRO A 107 -17.55 9.86 -11.02
N GLU A 108 -17.59 11.20 -11.11
CA GLU A 108 -18.51 11.95 -11.96
C GLU A 108 -18.33 11.57 -13.42
N GLY A 109 -19.45 11.22 -14.07
CA GLY A 109 -19.47 10.79 -15.46
C GLY A 109 -19.09 9.33 -15.71
N LEU A 110 -18.70 8.58 -14.69
CA LEU A 110 -18.48 7.15 -14.82
C LEU A 110 -19.79 6.37 -14.71
N GLU A 111 -19.94 5.39 -15.57
CA GLU A 111 -20.95 4.36 -15.38
C GLU A 111 -20.66 3.61 -14.07
N SER A 112 -21.70 3.32 -13.28
CA SER A 112 -21.54 2.63 -12.01
C SER A 112 -22.64 1.58 -11.79
N GLY A 113 -22.26 0.54 -11.05
CA GLY A 113 -23.14 -0.55 -10.65
C GLY A 113 -22.84 -1.01 -9.23
N THR A 114 -23.39 -2.17 -8.88
CA THR A 114 -23.12 -2.84 -7.60
C THR A 114 -22.75 -4.30 -7.84
N GLU A 115 -21.75 -4.76 -7.11
CA GLU A 115 -21.39 -6.17 -7.04
C GLU A 115 -21.34 -6.61 -5.57
N GLY A 116 -22.32 -7.39 -5.15
CA GLY A 116 -22.54 -7.70 -3.73
C GLY A 116 -22.79 -6.42 -2.92
N ALA A 117 -21.99 -6.18 -1.89
CA ALA A 117 -22.04 -4.96 -1.07
C ALA A 117 -21.08 -3.85 -1.56
N SER A 118 -20.45 -4.01 -2.71
CA SER A 118 -19.46 -3.06 -3.22
C SER A 118 -20.03 -2.29 -4.42
N ARG A 119 -19.77 -0.97 -4.43
CA ARG A 119 -19.99 -0.16 -5.61
C ARG A 119 -18.86 -0.40 -6.59
N ILE A 120 -19.19 -0.57 -7.86
CA ILE A 120 -18.24 -0.75 -8.95
C ILE A 120 -18.43 0.37 -9.98
N TYR A 121 -17.37 0.68 -10.69
CA TYR A 121 -17.31 1.73 -11.70
C TYR A 121 -16.71 1.15 -12.98
N HIS A 122 -17.13 1.68 -14.10
CA HIS A 122 -16.65 1.27 -15.41
C HIS A 122 -15.57 2.22 -15.91
N ALA A 123 -14.43 1.69 -16.32
CA ALA A 123 -13.35 2.43 -16.95
C ALA A 123 -13.18 1.98 -18.41
N HIS A 124 -13.30 2.92 -19.34
CA HIS A 124 -12.95 2.73 -20.75
C HIS A 124 -11.45 3.03 -20.93
N LEU A 125 -10.64 1.97 -20.97
CA LEU A 125 -9.21 2.09 -21.21
C LEU A 125 -8.93 1.86 -22.71
N SER A 126 -7.79 2.38 -23.18
CA SER A 126 -7.41 2.22 -24.61
C SER A 126 -7.18 0.77 -25.03
N CYS A 127 -6.98 -0.14 -24.08
CA CYS A 127 -6.74 -1.57 -24.34
C CYS A 127 -7.96 -2.45 -24.05
N SER A 128 -8.83 -2.05 -23.13
CA SER A 128 -10.01 -2.82 -22.72
C SER A 128 -10.94 -2.00 -21.84
N ASP A 129 -12.16 -2.47 -21.70
CA ASP A 129 -13.11 -1.99 -20.72
C ASP A 129 -12.98 -2.81 -19.44
N VAL A 130 -12.96 -2.16 -18.28
CA VAL A 130 -12.82 -2.85 -17.01
C VAL A 130 -13.79 -2.30 -15.96
N TRP A 131 -14.35 -3.20 -15.17
CA TRP A 131 -15.08 -2.85 -13.95
C TRP A 131 -14.16 -2.94 -12.75
N PHE A 132 -14.20 -1.94 -11.88
CA PHE A 132 -13.35 -1.87 -10.69
C PHE A 132 -14.11 -1.34 -9.47
N SER A 133 -13.68 -1.74 -8.29
CA SER A 133 -14.07 -1.11 -7.03
C SER A 133 -12.99 -0.13 -6.58
N ALA A 134 -13.37 1.08 -6.16
CA ALA A 134 -12.47 2.04 -5.56
C ALA A 134 -12.53 1.97 -4.04
N LEU A 135 -11.38 1.89 -3.37
CA LEU A 135 -11.29 1.87 -1.91
C LEU A 135 -9.95 2.46 -1.42
N SER A 136 -9.92 2.86 -0.14
CA SER A 136 -8.69 3.29 0.53
C SER A 136 -8.33 2.35 1.66
N MET A 137 -7.04 2.00 1.71
CA MET A 137 -6.37 1.35 2.85
C MET A 137 -5.34 2.32 3.48
N GLY A 138 -5.61 3.63 3.41
CA GLY A 138 -4.66 4.71 3.70
C GLY A 138 -4.13 5.36 2.42
N ASN A 139 -4.09 4.63 1.31
CA ASN A 139 -3.81 5.07 -0.05
C ASN A 139 -4.90 4.53 -1.00
N PRO A 140 -5.10 5.14 -2.17
CA PRO A 140 -6.17 4.73 -3.09
C PRO A 140 -5.84 3.40 -3.79
N HIS A 141 -6.88 2.57 -3.93
CA HIS A 141 -6.83 1.30 -4.65
C HIS A 141 -7.99 1.18 -5.63
N ALA A 142 -7.69 0.70 -6.83
CA ALA A 142 -8.66 0.21 -7.80
C ALA A 142 -8.54 -1.32 -7.87
N VAL A 143 -9.59 -2.03 -7.47
CA VAL A 143 -9.61 -3.49 -7.46
C VAL A 143 -10.45 -3.98 -8.62
N ILE A 144 -9.81 -4.69 -9.54
CA ILE A 144 -10.43 -5.30 -10.73
C ILE A 144 -10.64 -6.78 -10.44
N ARG A 145 -11.90 -7.22 -10.47
CA ARG A 145 -12.20 -8.64 -10.36
C ARG A 145 -11.97 -9.33 -11.69
N VAL A 146 -11.26 -10.45 -11.65
CA VAL A 146 -10.97 -11.31 -12.80
C VAL A 146 -11.38 -12.75 -12.51
N GLU A 147 -11.58 -13.53 -13.55
CA GLU A 147 -11.87 -14.97 -13.41
C GLU A 147 -10.62 -15.77 -13.05
N ASP A 148 -9.47 -15.38 -13.63
CA ASP A 148 -8.18 -16.02 -13.40
C ASP A 148 -7.09 -14.94 -13.29
N VAL A 149 -6.40 -14.87 -12.13
CA VAL A 149 -5.34 -13.88 -11.89
C VAL A 149 -4.06 -14.19 -12.67
N ASP A 150 -3.82 -15.47 -13.00
CA ASP A 150 -2.63 -15.88 -13.75
C ASP A 150 -2.77 -15.56 -15.24
N ALA A 151 -4.00 -15.47 -15.75
CA ALA A 151 -4.32 -15.09 -17.12
C ALA A 151 -4.61 -13.58 -17.29
N ALA A 152 -4.68 -12.83 -16.20
CA ALA A 152 -5.04 -11.41 -16.25
C ALA A 152 -3.97 -10.56 -16.97
N SER A 153 -4.41 -9.63 -17.82
CA SER A 153 -3.53 -8.71 -18.59
C SER A 153 -2.96 -7.60 -17.70
N VAL A 154 -2.28 -7.97 -16.60
CA VAL A 154 -1.76 -7.05 -15.58
C VAL A 154 -0.84 -6.01 -16.18
N ALA A 155 0.10 -6.43 -17.03
CA ALA A 155 1.10 -5.55 -17.64
C ALA A 155 0.49 -4.52 -18.61
N GLU A 156 -0.71 -4.78 -19.12
CA GLU A 156 -1.39 -3.94 -20.09
C GLU A 156 -2.43 -3.02 -19.44
N VAL A 157 -3.29 -3.60 -18.60
CA VAL A 157 -4.38 -2.90 -17.92
C VAL A 157 -3.85 -2.10 -16.72
N GLY A 158 -2.93 -2.66 -15.94
CA GLY A 158 -2.41 -2.05 -14.72
C GLY A 158 -1.89 -0.62 -14.92
N PRO A 159 -0.90 -0.39 -15.81
CA PRO A 159 -0.37 0.96 -16.05
C PRO A 159 -1.42 1.96 -16.57
N ARG A 160 -2.37 1.51 -17.39
CA ARG A 160 -3.43 2.39 -17.90
C ARG A 160 -4.43 2.77 -16.82
N MET A 161 -4.74 1.82 -15.94
CA MET A 161 -5.64 2.07 -14.82
C MET A 161 -4.97 2.93 -13.75
N GLU A 162 -3.68 2.78 -13.50
CA GLU A 162 -2.90 3.62 -12.57
C GLU A 162 -3.02 5.11 -12.93
N TYR A 163 -3.02 5.43 -14.24
CA TYR A 163 -3.12 6.78 -14.77
C TYR A 163 -4.54 7.15 -15.24
N PHE A 164 -5.55 6.38 -14.88
CA PHE A 164 -6.92 6.68 -15.26
C PHE A 164 -7.36 8.02 -14.68
N SER A 165 -7.97 8.87 -15.51
CA SER A 165 -8.26 10.28 -15.20
C SER A 165 -9.13 10.48 -13.95
N ALA A 166 -9.93 9.49 -13.57
CA ALA A 166 -10.73 9.53 -12.35
C ALA A 166 -9.88 9.45 -11.06
N PHE A 167 -8.58 9.16 -11.17
CA PHE A 167 -7.64 9.15 -10.04
C PHE A 167 -6.55 10.22 -10.23
N PRO A 168 -6.80 11.48 -9.87
CA PRO A 168 -5.86 12.58 -10.11
C PRO A 168 -4.51 12.42 -9.39
N ALA A 169 -4.47 11.67 -8.29
CA ALA A 169 -3.26 11.36 -7.53
C ALA A 169 -2.71 9.95 -7.83
N ARG A 170 -3.11 9.34 -8.96
CA ARG A 170 -2.89 7.93 -9.31
C ARG A 170 -3.57 6.95 -8.35
N VAL A 171 -3.46 5.67 -8.64
CA VAL A 171 -4.10 4.60 -7.88
C VAL A 171 -3.24 3.33 -7.90
N ASN A 172 -3.24 2.60 -6.79
CA ASN A 172 -2.72 1.24 -6.77
C ASN A 172 -3.73 0.29 -7.41
N VAL A 173 -3.32 -0.48 -8.40
CA VAL A 173 -4.19 -1.39 -9.14
C VAL A 173 -3.99 -2.81 -8.63
N GLY A 174 -5.08 -3.43 -8.21
CA GLY A 174 -5.09 -4.83 -7.76
C GLY A 174 -6.02 -5.68 -8.62
N PHE A 175 -5.59 -6.90 -8.92
CA PHE A 175 -6.40 -7.90 -9.59
C PHE A 175 -6.81 -8.96 -8.57
N LEU A 176 -8.10 -9.30 -8.55
CA LEU A 176 -8.70 -10.17 -7.55
C LEU A 176 -9.47 -11.31 -8.22
N GLN A 177 -9.13 -12.54 -7.89
CA GLN A 177 -9.89 -13.73 -8.20
C GLN A 177 -10.57 -14.27 -6.93
N VAL A 178 -11.84 -14.63 -7.03
CA VAL A 178 -12.56 -15.35 -5.95
C VAL A 178 -12.47 -16.84 -6.23
N VAL A 179 -11.64 -17.55 -5.48
CA VAL A 179 -11.41 -18.99 -5.67
C VAL A 179 -12.50 -19.82 -4.98
N SER A 180 -12.95 -19.38 -3.80
CA SER A 180 -14.04 -20.04 -3.04
C SER A 180 -14.68 -19.04 -2.07
N ARG A 181 -15.88 -19.37 -1.61
CA ARG A 181 -16.59 -18.63 -0.53
C ARG A 181 -16.66 -19.50 0.70
#